data_4626f8d1f995f12b9c1ecccf6f2d79cb
#
_entry.id   4626f8d1f995f12b9c1ecccf6f2d79cb
#
_cell.length_a   1.000
_cell.length_b   1.000
_cell.length_c   1.000
_cell.angle_alpha   90.00
_cell.angle_beta   90.00
_cell.angle_gamma   90.00
#
_symmetry.space_group_name_H-M   'P 1'
#
loop_
_entity.id
_entity.type
_entity.pdbx_description
1 polymer ?
#
loop_
_entity_poly.entity_id
_entity_poly.type
_entity_poly.pdbx_seq_one_letter_code
_entity_poly.pdbx_strand_id
1 'polypeptide(L)'
;MVKLFSHDDLDGIGCGILAKLAFGEDVDISYCDYDNIDSSVREFIDSGTEFDMCIITDIRVNEDTAKIIDERFDNFYLLDHHPTALGLNKYDWCSVTIEYEDKELGVIKISGTEMFYYWLIENGYLKDSDTLKRFAELVRDYDTWRWSELGEDGVICKQVNDLLYLYGRDDFIHWCISEIRGEIFPLLSAKDEVVLKIKQDEIDRYIEEKNETMFTSPMCGKVCGFVFADRFVSELGNRLCKMHPEIDFVAMIDIDGCTVSYRTVKEDIDLGKDVASLFGGGGHPKAAGSEFSQNIKLKVIGEILDSRMESNYVRKIKRIYRRIKQHCILWWSRCIN
;
A
#
# COMPACT_ATOMS: atom_id res chain seq x y z
N MET A 1 -17.32 -17.67 20.45
CA MET A 1 -17.01 -16.44 19.68
C MET A 1 -15.72 -16.65 18.89
N VAL A 2 -15.70 -16.31 17.61
CA VAL A 2 -14.48 -16.29 16.78
C VAL A 2 -13.94 -14.87 16.77
N LYS A 3 -12.62 -14.69 16.96
CA LYS A 3 -11.94 -13.40 16.80
C LYS A 3 -11.16 -13.40 15.50
N LEU A 4 -11.33 -12.38 14.66
CA LEU A 4 -10.54 -12.15 13.46
C LEU A 4 -9.78 -10.83 13.58
N PHE A 5 -8.48 -10.87 13.33
CA PHE A 5 -7.67 -9.71 12.99
C PHE A 5 -7.30 -9.79 11.52
N SER A 6 -7.49 -8.71 10.76
CA SER A 6 -7.21 -8.68 9.33
C SER A 6 -6.70 -7.32 8.91
N HIS A 7 -6.04 -7.24 7.75
CA HIS A 7 -5.63 -5.98 7.16
C HIS A 7 -6.85 -5.13 6.78
N ASP A 8 -6.68 -3.83 6.56
CA ASP A 8 -7.78 -2.90 6.29
C ASP A 8 -7.93 -2.50 4.81
N ASP A 9 -7.24 -3.19 3.90
CA ASP A 9 -7.40 -3.06 2.45
C ASP A 9 -8.44 -4.04 1.87
N LEU A 10 -8.53 -4.15 0.55
CA LEU A 10 -9.50 -5.03 -0.10
C LEU A 10 -9.31 -6.50 0.28
N ASP A 11 -8.06 -6.96 0.40
CA ASP A 11 -7.76 -8.35 0.70
C ASP A 11 -8.12 -8.69 2.16
N GLY A 12 -7.71 -7.87 3.12
CA GLY A 12 -8.09 -8.08 4.50
C GLY A 12 -9.59 -7.90 4.77
N ILE A 13 -10.26 -6.96 4.09
CA ILE A 13 -11.71 -6.80 4.17
C ILE A 13 -12.41 -8.01 3.53
N GLY A 14 -11.87 -8.58 2.47
CA GLY A 14 -12.33 -9.83 1.86
C GLY A 14 -12.32 -10.99 2.84
N CYS A 15 -11.26 -11.11 3.65
CA CYS A 15 -11.23 -12.06 4.76
C CYS A 15 -12.37 -11.83 5.77
N GLY A 16 -12.63 -10.57 6.13
CA GLY A 16 -13.74 -10.23 7.01
C GLY A 16 -15.11 -10.57 6.44
N ILE A 17 -15.31 -10.40 5.13
CA ILE A 17 -16.55 -10.81 4.43
C ILE A 17 -16.73 -12.32 4.52
N LEU A 18 -15.69 -13.09 4.23
CA LEU A 18 -15.73 -14.55 4.34
C LEU A 18 -16.00 -15.01 5.78
N ALA A 19 -15.39 -14.38 6.78
CA ALA A 19 -15.65 -14.67 8.19
C ALA A 19 -17.11 -14.42 8.57
N LYS A 20 -17.71 -13.30 8.13
CA LYS A 20 -19.13 -13.02 8.35
C LYS A 20 -20.06 -14.02 7.66
N LEU A 21 -19.68 -14.52 6.49
CA LEU A 21 -20.44 -15.56 5.79
C LEU A 21 -20.34 -16.91 6.51
N ALA A 22 -19.19 -17.24 7.07
CA ALA A 22 -18.92 -18.50 7.77
C ALA A 22 -19.49 -18.54 9.19
N PHE A 23 -19.30 -17.48 9.97
CA PHE A 23 -19.60 -17.45 11.40
C PHE A 23 -20.75 -16.54 11.80
N GLY A 24 -21.28 -15.74 10.87
CA GLY A 24 -22.42 -14.84 11.14
C GLY A 24 -22.09 -13.78 12.18
N GLU A 25 -22.98 -13.69 13.21
CA GLU A 25 -22.81 -12.75 14.32
C GLU A 25 -21.82 -13.24 15.40
N ASP A 26 -21.36 -14.50 15.32
CA ASP A 26 -20.41 -15.07 16.27
C ASP A 26 -18.96 -14.68 16.02
N VAL A 27 -18.68 -13.85 14.99
CA VAL A 27 -17.35 -13.32 14.69
C VAL A 27 -17.22 -11.86 15.10
N ASP A 28 -16.17 -11.56 15.86
CA ASP A 28 -15.71 -10.20 16.17
C ASP A 28 -14.48 -9.89 15.30
N ILE A 29 -14.54 -8.82 14.49
CA ILE A 29 -13.52 -8.46 13.50
C ILE A 29 -12.85 -7.15 13.89
N SER A 30 -11.51 -7.17 13.97
CA SER A 30 -10.67 -6.00 14.08
C SER A 30 -9.83 -5.85 12.83
N TYR A 31 -10.03 -4.76 12.09
CA TYR A 31 -9.15 -4.39 10.99
C TYR A 31 -7.96 -3.60 11.52
N CYS A 32 -6.77 -3.99 11.09
CA CYS A 32 -5.50 -3.47 11.58
C CYS A 32 -4.58 -3.09 10.41
N ASP A 33 -3.60 -2.24 10.72
CA ASP A 33 -2.44 -2.02 9.87
C ASP A 33 -1.15 -2.51 10.56
N TYR A 34 -0.01 -2.37 9.88
CA TYR A 34 1.27 -2.86 10.37
C TYR A 34 1.74 -2.19 11.66
N ASP A 35 1.26 -0.98 11.96
CA ASP A 35 1.66 -0.22 13.14
C ASP A 35 0.92 -0.65 14.39
N ASN A 36 -0.30 -1.20 14.26
CA ASN A 36 -1.17 -1.49 15.39
C ASN A 36 -1.52 -2.97 15.60
N ILE A 37 -1.27 -3.87 14.65
CA ILE A 37 -1.64 -5.30 14.76
C ILE A 37 -1.10 -5.94 16.04
N ASP A 38 0.19 -5.73 16.35
CA ASP A 38 0.81 -6.33 17.53
C ASP A 38 0.19 -5.84 18.84
N SER A 39 -0.08 -4.54 18.96
CA SER A 39 -0.75 -3.98 20.13
C SER A 39 -2.17 -4.48 20.26
N SER A 40 -2.92 -4.53 19.15
CA SER A 40 -4.32 -5.00 19.13
C SER A 40 -4.44 -6.47 19.55
N VAL A 41 -3.56 -7.33 19.03
CA VAL A 41 -3.54 -8.75 19.43
C VAL A 41 -3.15 -8.92 20.89
N ARG A 42 -2.14 -8.20 21.39
CA ARG A 42 -1.72 -8.27 22.80
C ARG A 42 -2.80 -7.76 23.74
N GLU A 43 -3.44 -6.63 23.43
CA GLU A 43 -4.57 -6.10 24.20
C GLU A 43 -5.73 -7.09 24.27
N PHE A 44 -6.04 -7.76 23.16
CA PHE A 44 -7.06 -8.81 23.13
C PHE A 44 -6.68 -10.00 24.04
N ILE A 45 -5.45 -10.50 23.94
CA ILE A 45 -4.95 -11.58 24.78
C ILE A 45 -5.00 -11.19 26.26
N ASP A 46 -4.57 -9.98 26.61
CA ASP A 46 -4.48 -9.50 27.97
C ASP A 46 -5.84 -9.10 28.54
N SER A 47 -6.87 -8.88 27.71
CA SER A 47 -8.24 -8.62 28.17
C SER A 47 -8.87 -9.81 28.89
N GLY A 48 -8.36 -11.02 28.66
CA GLY A 48 -8.94 -12.24 29.20
C GLY A 48 -10.30 -12.61 28.59
N THR A 49 -10.66 -12.03 27.45
CA THR A 49 -11.88 -12.37 26.71
C THR A 49 -11.84 -13.83 26.29
N GLU A 50 -12.87 -14.61 26.60
CA GLU A 50 -12.98 -16.00 26.17
C GLU A 50 -13.34 -16.07 24.68
N PHE A 51 -12.62 -16.91 23.94
CA PHE A 51 -12.83 -17.16 22.51
C PHE A 51 -12.60 -18.63 22.14
N ASP A 52 -13.33 -19.11 21.17
CA ASP A 52 -13.17 -20.48 20.66
C ASP A 52 -11.99 -20.59 19.70
N MET A 53 -11.78 -19.52 18.91
CA MET A 53 -10.75 -19.45 17.87
C MET A 53 -10.36 -17.98 17.60
N CYS A 54 -9.09 -17.74 17.38
CA CYS A 54 -8.56 -16.46 16.94
C CYS A 54 -7.80 -16.64 15.61
N ILE A 55 -8.17 -15.85 14.60
CA ILE A 55 -7.59 -15.93 13.27
C ILE A 55 -6.95 -14.59 12.94
N ILE A 56 -5.77 -14.63 12.34
CA ILE A 56 -5.06 -13.47 11.81
C ILE A 56 -4.90 -13.71 10.31
N THR A 57 -5.40 -12.80 9.47
CA THR A 57 -5.37 -12.97 8.02
C THR A 57 -4.77 -11.74 7.33
N ASP A 58 -4.01 -11.97 6.25
CA ASP A 58 -3.49 -10.93 5.38
C ASP A 58 -2.61 -9.88 6.08
N ILE A 59 -2.15 -10.17 7.25
CA ILE A 59 -1.23 -9.35 8.04
C ILE A 59 -0.48 -10.23 9.02
N ARG A 60 0.78 -9.91 9.29
CA ARG A 60 1.58 -10.65 10.26
C ARG A 60 1.73 -9.94 11.59
N VAL A 61 1.89 -10.69 12.65
CA VAL A 61 2.45 -10.20 13.92
C VAL A 61 3.97 -10.28 13.89
N ASN A 62 4.63 -9.54 14.78
CA ASN A 62 6.07 -9.66 14.97
C ASN A 62 6.43 -10.94 15.76
N GLU A 63 7.71 -11.27 15.76
CA GLU A 63 8.25 -12.49 16.41
C GLU A 63 7.92 -12.57 17.90
N ASP A 64 7.98 -11.44 18.62
CA ASP A 64 7.71 -11.42 20.08
C ASP A 64 6.24 -11.70 20.38
N THR A 65 5.32 -11.17 19.57
CA THR A 65 3.88 -11.46 19.70
C THR A 65 3.59 -12.92 19.30
N ALA A 66 4.20 -13.41 18.21
CA ALA A 66 4.03 -14.78 17.76
C ALA A 66 4.48 -15.78 18.85
N LYS A 67 5.60 -15.52 19.53
CA LYS A 67 6.08 -16.35 20.63
C LYS A 67 5.12 -16.36 21.82
N ILE A 68 4.53 -15.24 22.19
CA ILE A 68 3.52 -15.18 23.27
C ILE A 68 2.31 -16.02 22.91
N ILE A 69 1.86 -15.99 21.66
CA ILE A 69 0.74 -16.79 21.17
C ILE A 69 1.09 -18.28 21.27
N ASP A 70 2.23 -18.69 20.73
CA ASP A 70 2.71 -20.08 20.69
C ASP A 70 2.86 -20.71 22.09
N GLU A 71 3.34 -19.91 23.07
CA GLU A 71 3.51 -20.38 24.46
C GLU A 71 2.20 -20.49 25.26
N ARG A 72 1.10 -19.84 24.83
CA ARG A 72 -0.09 -19.67 25.67
C ARG A 72 -1.39 -20.21 25.08
N PHE A 73 -1.46 -20.43 23.75
CA PHE A 73 -2.71 -20.73 23.06
C PHE A 73 -2.53 -21.79 21.98
N ASP A 74 -3.51 -22.69 21.85
CA ASP A 74 -3.57 -23.74 20.83
C ASP A 74 -4.63 -23.46 19.76
N ASN A 75 -5.37 -22.35 19.87
CA ASN A 75 -6.53 -22.02 19.03
C ASN A 75 -6.35 -20.72 18.24
N PHE A 76 -5.10 -20.37 17.95
CA PHE A 76 -4.74 -19.31 17.02
C PHE A 76 -4.41 -19.89 15.64
N TYR A 77 -4.69 -19.11 14.60
CA TYR A 77 -4.35 -19.42 13.20
C TYR A 77 -3.89 -18.11 12.52
N LEU A 78 -2.79 -18.19 11.78
CA LEU A 78 -2.31 -17.08 10.94
C LEU A 78 -2.24 -17.56 9.50
N LEU A 79 -2.92 -16.83 8.59
CA LEU A 79 -2.93 -17.05 7.15
C LEU A 79 -2.45 -15.79 6.46
N ASP A 80 -1.25 -15.83 5.88
CA ASP A 80 -0.63 -14.66 5.26
C ASP A 80 0.12 -15.04 3.98
N HIS A 81 0.22 -14.10 3.06
CA HIS A 81 0.89 -14.30 1.78
C HIS A 81 2.10 -13.36 1.57
N HIS A 82 2.41 -12.54 2.54
CA HIS A 82 3.52 -11.60 2.45
C HIS A 82 4.89 -12.27 2.67
N PRO A 83 5.89 -12.00 1.80
CA PRO A 83 7.25 -12.57 1.96
C PRO A 83 7.89 -12.26 3.31
N THR A 84 7.53 -11.14 3.93
CA THR A 84 8.04 -10.73 5.24
C THR A 84 7.53 -11.60 6.39
N ALA A 85 6.46 -12.36 6.18
CA ALA A 85 5.87 -13.27 7.16
C ALA A 85 6.43 -14.70 7.11
N LEU A 86 7.21 -15.08 6.08
CA LEU A 86 7.71 -16.45 5.88
C LEU A 86 8.43 -17.04 7.10
N GLY A 87 9.10 -16.20 7.88
CA GLY A 87 9.78 -16.63 9.11
C GLY A 87 8.85 -17.20 10.19
N LEU A 88 7.54 -16.91 10.11
CA LEU A 88 6.52 -17.38 11.03
C LEU A 88 6.08 -18.83 10.73
N ASN A 89 6.37 -19.39 9.55
CA ASN A 89 6.06 -20.80 9.22
C ASN A 89 6.76 -21.83 10.13
N LYS A 90 7.62 -21.39 11.04
CA LYS A 90 8.18 -22.26 12.08
C LYS A 90 7.20 -22.59 13.20
N TYR A 91 6.09 -21.86 13.31
CA TYR A 91 5.00 -22.11 14.24
C TYR A 91 3.89 -22.90 13.55
N ASP A 92 3.41 -23.96 14.15
CA ASP A 92 2.42 -24.89 13.56
C ASP A 92 1.05 -24.22 13.29
N TRP A 93 0.76 -23.11 13.98
CA TRP A 93 -0.47 -22.33 13.80
C TRP A 93 -0.36 -21.27 12.71
N CYS A 94 0.81 -21.11 12.07
CA CYS A 94 1.03 -20.16 10.98
C CYS A 94 1.10 -20.88 9.63
N SER A 95 0.40 -20.36 8.65
CA SER A 95 0.49 -20.77 7.25
C SER A 95 0.77 -19.53 6.38
N VAL A 96 2.00 -19.41 5.90
CA VAL A 96 2.42 -18.32 5.01
C VAL A 96 2.78 -18.92 3.66
N THR A 97 2.01 -18.56 2.63
CA THR A 97 2.17 -19.05 1.25
C THR A 97 2.14 -17.88 0.28
N ILE A 98 3.18 -17.68 -0.52
CA ILE A 98 3.28 -16.55 -1.47
C ILE A 98 2.64 -16.89 -2.81
N GLU A 99 2.82 -18.13 -3.27
CA GLU A 99 2.39 -18.60 -4.58
C GLU A 99 2.08 -20.09 -4.54
N TYR A 100 1.26 -20.56 -5.47
CA TYR A 100 0.95 -21.97 -5.64
C TYR A 100 0.83 -22.34 -7.11
N GLU A 101 0.88 -23.64 -7.43
CA GLU A 101 0.72 -24.15 -8.79
C GLU A 101 -0.77 -24.40 -9.08
N ASP A 102 -1.35 -23.54 -9.91
CA ASP A 102 -2.69 -23.73 -10.46
C ASP A 102 -2.62 -24.62 -11.71
N LYS A 103 -3.62 -25.47 -11.91
CA LYS A 103 -3.63 -26.46 -13.02
C LYS A 103 -3.76 -25.82 -14.40
N GLU A 104 -4.42 -24.67 -14.48
CA GLU A 104 -4.72 -23.98 -15.74
C GLU A 104 -3.81 -22.78 -15.96
N LEU A 105 -3.44 -22.10 -14.88
CA LEU A 105 -2.72 -20.82 -14.91
C LEU A 105 -1.21 -20.97 -14.64
N GLY A 106 -0.74 -22.15 -14.18
CA GLY A 106 0.63 -22.36 -13.74
C GLY A 106 0.89 -21.77 -12.37
N VAL A 107 2.12 -21.29 -12.11
CA VAL A 107 2.44 -20.66 -10.82
C VAL A 107 1.81 -19.28 -10.73
N ILE A 108 0.94 -19.09 -9.75
CA ILE A 108 0.28 -17.81 -9.49
C ILE A 108 0.45 -17.42 -8.01
N LYS A 109 0.47 -16.12 -7.76
CA LYS A 109 0.46 -15.60 -6.40
C LYS A 109 -0.91 -15.79 -5.78
N ILE A 110 -0.93 -16.01 -4.47
CA ILE A 110 -2.15 -16.12 -3.67
C ILE A 110 -2.37 -14.83 -2.87
N SER A 111 -3.58 -14.57 -2.44
CA SER A 111 -3.95 -13.49 -1.51
C SER A 111 -4.42 -14.05 -0.16
N GLY A 112 -4.48 -13.20 0.86
CA GLY A 112 -5.01 -13.57 2.17
C GLY A 112 -6.47 -14.04 2.11
N THR A 113 -7.31 -13.34 1.33
CA THR A 113 -8.71 -13.74 1.09
C THR A 113 -8.80 -15.12 0.44
N GLU A 114 -8.00 -15.40 -0.58
CA GLU A 114 -8.02 -16.71 -1.25
C GLU A 114 -7.52 -17.83 -0.33
N MET A 115 -6.46 -17.59 0.45
CA MET A 115 -5.99 -18.54 1.48
C MET A 115 -7.08 -18.82 2.51
N PHE A 116 -7.73 -17.78 3.01
CA PHE A 116 -8.78 -17.91 4.00
C PHE A 116 -10.02 -18.61 3.45
N TYR A 117 -10.39 -18.35 2.19
CA TYR A 117 -11.45 -19.07 1.50
C TYR A 117 -11.19 -20.58 1.48
N TYR A 118 -10.02 -21.03 1.03
CA TYR A 118 -9.68 -22.45 1.01
C TYR A 118 -9.65 -23.04 2.44
N TRP A 119 -9.08 -22.33 3.39
CA TRP A 119 -9.04 -22.77 4.79
C TRP A 119 -10.44 -22.97 5.38
N LEU A 120 -11.37 -22.05 5.12
CA LEU A 120 -12.76 -22.16 5.60
C LEU A 120 -13.50 -23.35 4.98
N ILE A 121 -13.29 -23.63 3.70
CA ILE A 121 -13.90 -24.79 3.00
C ILE A 121 -13.31 -26.10 3.57
N GLU A 122 -12.00 -26.21 3.66
CA GLU A 122 -11.30 -27.42 4.14
C GLU A 122 -11.66 -27.77 5.59
N ASN A 123 -11.90 -26.78 6.43
CA ASN A 123 -12.33 -26.98 7.82
C ASN A 123 -13.85 -27.05 7.99
N GLY A 124 -14.62 -26.98 6.91
CA GLY A 124 -16.07 -27.17 6.94
C GLY A 124 -16.88 -25.99 7.51
N TYR A 125 -16.26 -24.80 7.64
CA TYR A 125 -16.92 -23.60 8.14
C TYR A 125 -17.72 -22.87 7.04
N LEU A 126 -17.37 -23.08 5.78
CA LEU A 126 -18.05 -22.48 4.64
C LEU A 126 -18.27 -23.55 3.56
N LYS A 127 -19.44 -23.49 2.89
CA LYS A 127 -19.72 -24.37 1.77
C LYS A 127 -19.20 -23.70 0.49
N ASP A 128 -18.47 -24.47 -0.32
CA ASP A 128 -17.97 -24.03 -1.62
C ASP A 128 -19.09 -23.61 -2.57
N SER A 129 -18.86 -22.55 -3.35
CA SER A 129 -19.72 -22.11 -4.43
C SER A 129 -18.94 -21.32 -5.50
N ASP A 130 -19.42 -21.33 -6.74
CA ASP A 130 -18.80 -20.58 -7.83
C ASP A 130 -18.71 -19.07 -7.53
N THR A 131 -19.71 -18.52 -6.82
CA THR A 131 -19.74 -17.10 -6.45
C THR A 131 -18.69 -16.76 -5.42
N LEU A 132 -18.48 -17.59 -4.40
CA LEU A 132 -17.44 -17.42 -3.40
C LEU A 132 -16.04 -17.54 -4.02
N LYS A 133 -15.87 -18.54 -4.88
CA LYS A 133 -14.65 -18.73 -5.63
C LYS A 133 -14.34 -17.50 -6.49
N ARG A 134 -15.34 -17.01 -7.26
CA ARG A 134 -15.20 -15.79 -8.07
C ARG A 134 -14.83 -14.57 -7.22
N PHE A 135 -15.45 -14.41 -6.05
CA PHE A 135 -15.10 -13.34 -5.11
C PHE A 135 -13.62 -13.41 -4.70
N ALA A 136 -13.16 -14.58 -4.23
CA ALA A 136 -11.77 -14.77 -3.80
C ALA A 136 -10.77 -14.53 -4.95
N GLU A 137 -11.08 -15.01 -6.16
CA GLU A 137 -10.26 -14.81 -7.35
C GLU A 137 -10.16 -13.33 -7.76
N LEU A 138 -11.25 -12.56 -7.70
CA LEU A 138 -11.23 -11.13 -8.03
C LEU A 138 -10.38 -10.33 -7.03
N VAL A 139 -10.48 -10.66 -5.74
CA VAL A 139 -9.65 -10.04 -4.70
C VAL A 139 -8.18 -10.38 -4.91
N ARG A 140 -7.85 -11.67 -5.11
CA ARG A 140 -6.49 -12.13 -5.42
C ARG A 140 -5.92 -11.41 -6.64
N ASP A 141 -6.65 -11.37 -7.74
CA ASP A 141 -6.17 -10.80 -8.99
C ASP A 141 -5.93 -9.28 -8.86
N TYR A 142 -6.69 -8.61 -7.99
CA TYR A 142 -6.43 -7.21 -7.65
C TYR A 142 -5.18 -7.07 -6.78
N ASP A 143 -5.10 -7.78 -5.67
CA ASP A 143 -4.02 -7.68 -4.70
C ASP A 143 -2.65 -8.02 -5.30
N THR A 144 -2.58 -9.10 -6.06
CA THR A 144 -1.35 -9.55 -6.71
C THR A 144 -0.97 -8.76 -7.96
N TRP A 145 -1.73 -7.68 -8.30
CA TRP A 145 -1.55 -6.85 -9.49
C TRP A 145 -1.80 -7.55 -10.82
N ARG A 146 -2.30 -8.78 -10.79
CA ARG A 146 -2.58 -9.58 -11.99
C ARG A 146 -3.67 -8.95 -12.87
N TRP A 147 -4.60 -8.19 -12.27
CA TRP A 147 -5.65 -7.47 -12.97
C TRP A 147 -5.13 -6.60 -14.14
N SER A 148 -3.92 -6.08 -14.06
CA SER A 148 -3.35 -5.22 -15.10
C SER A 148 -3.08 -5.95 -16.44
N GLU A 149 -3.18 -7.27 -16.45
CA GLU A 149 -2.93 -8.17 -17.59
C GLU A 149 -4.19 -8.90 -18.08
N LEU A 150 -5.28 -8.87 -17.31
CA LEU A 150 -6.49 -9.65 -17.54
C LEU A 150 -7.52 -8.98 -18.48
N GLY A 151 -7.23 -7.83 -19.07
CA GLY A 151 -8.18 -7.14 -19.96
C GLY A 151 -9.49 -6.76 -19.26
N GLU A 152 -10.63 -7.20 -19.80
CA GLU A 152 -11.96 -6.88 -19.24
C GLU A 152 -12.17 -7.43 -17.83
N ASP A 153 -11.72 -8.64 -17.54
CA ASP A 153 -11.78 -9.23 -16.20
C ASP A 153 -10.96 -8.41 -15.19
N GLY A 154 -9.81 -7.89 -15.61
CA GLY A 154 -9.00 -7.02 -14.76
C GLY A 154 -9.67 -5.70 -14.43
N VAL A 155 -10.47 -5.15 -15.34
CA VAL A 155 -11.28 -3.95 -15.06
C VAL A 155 -12.26 -4.22 -13.91
N ILE A 156 -12.90 -5.40 -13.89
CA ILE A 156 -13.83 -5.79 -12.81
C ILE A 156 -13.09 -5.86 -11.46
N CYS A 157 -11.88 -6.45 -11.41
CA CYS A 157 -11.08 -6.50 -10.17
C CYS A 157 -10.85 -5.10 -9.61
N LYS A 158 -10.42 -4.17 -10.47
CA LYS A 158 -10.20 -2.78 -10.09
C LYS A 158 -11.49 -2.09 -9.65
N GLN A 159 -12.60 -2.33 -10.34
CA GLN A 159 -13.90 -1.75 -10.00
C GLN A 159 -14.37 -2.19 -8.62
N VAL A 160 -14.19 -3.46 -8.25
CA VAL A 160 -14.51 -3.96 -6.90
C VAL A 160 -13.70 -3.21 -5.84
N ASN A 161 -12.40 -3.01 -6.06
CA ASN A 161 -11.58 -2.20 -5.15
C ASN A 161 -12.04 -0.74 -5.09
N ASP A 162 -12.33 -0.12 -6.24
CA ASP A 162 -12.80 1.26 -6.28
C ASP A 162 -14.13 1.44 -5.52
N LEU A 163 -15.03 0.44 -5.58
CA LEU A 163 -16.28 0.45 -4.82
C LEU A 163 -16.08 0.40 -3.31
N LEU A 164 -15.04 -0.29 -2.82
CA LEU A 164 -14.69 -0.25 -1.41
C LEU A 164 -14.47 1.19 -0.92
N TYR A 165 -13.69 1.98 -1.66
CA TYR A 165 -13.43 3.37 -1.31
C TYR A 165 -14.63 4.31 -1.56
N LEU A 166 -15.48 3.99 -2.52
CA LEU A 166 -16.67 4.78 -2.84
C LEU A 166 -17.82 4.56 -1.87
N TYR A 167 -18.03 3.34 -1.41
CA TYR A 167 -19.08 3.00 -0.45
C TYR A 167 -18.63 3.21 1.00
N GLY A 168 -17.32 3.09 1.25
CA GLY A 168 -16.80 2.87 2.59
C GLY A 168 -16.93 1.42 3.03
N ARG A 169 -16.11 1.02 3.99
CA ARG A 169 -15.94 -0.37 4.40
C ARG A 169 -17.24 -1.08 4.75
N ASP A 170 -18.07 -0.48 5.60
CA ASP A 170 -19.22 -1.17 6.14
C ASP A 170 -20.31 -1.40 5.07
N ASP A 171 -20.59 -0.39 4.23
CA ASP A 171 -21.54 -0.51 3.13
C ASP A 171 -21.02 -1.46 2.06
N PHE A 172 -19.71 -1.47 1.79
CA PHE A 172 -19.08 -2.41 0.87
C PHE A 172 -19.20 -3.86 1.36
N ILE A 173 -18.96 -4.12 2.65
CA ILE A 173 -19.14 -5.46 3.24
C ILE A 173 -20.59 -5.93 3.08
N HIS A 174 -21.55 -5.05 3.38
CA HIS A 174 -22.99 -5.38 3.22
C HIS A 174 -23.33 -5.68 1.76
N TRP A 175 -22.83 -4.87 0.83
CA TRP A 175 -23.02 -5.10 -0.60
C TRP A 175 -22.45 -6.46 -1.03
N CYS A 176 -21.18 -6.75 -0.74
CA CYS A 176 -20.57 -8.03 -1.09
C CYS A 176 -21.33 -9.23 -0.53
N ILE A 177 -21.72 -9.20 0.74
CA ILE A 177 -22.47 -10.30 1.38
C ILE A 177 -23.83 -10.49 0.70
N SER A 178 -24.52 -9.39 0.34
CA SER A 178 -25.80 -9.45 -0.36
C SER A 178 -25.67 -10.12 -1.73
N GLU A 179 -24.67 -9.69 -2.53
CA GLU A 179 -24.41 -10.23 -3.87
C GLU A 179 -24.01 -11.71 -3.81
N ILE A 180 -23.10 -12.08 -2.91
CA ILE A 180 -22.65 -13.46 -2.72
C ILE A 180 -23.82 -14.36 -2.31
N ARG A 181 -24.67 -13.92 -1.38
CA ARG A 181 -25.88 -14.66 -0.99
C ARG A 181 -26.94 -14.75 -2.10
N GLY A 182 -26.94 -13.78 -3.00
CA GLY A 182 -27.76 -13.80 -4.21
C GLY A 182 -27.21 -14.69 -5.33
N GLU A 183 -26.07 -15.36 -5.09
CA GLU A 183 -25.35 -16.19 -6.05
C GLU A 183 -24.89 -15.44 -7.32
N ILE A 184 -24.68 -14.12 -7.19
CA ILE A 184 -24.17 -13.26 -8.27
C ILE A 184 -23.10 -12.36 -7.67
N PHE A 185 -21.88 -12.36 -8.25
CA PHE A 185 -20.80 -11.44 -7.81
C PHE A 185 -19.79 -11.17 -8.93
N PRO A 186 -19.43 -9.90 -9.18
CA PRO A 186 -20.16 -8.70 -8.73
C PRO A 186 -21.34 -8.38 -9.66
N LEU A 187 -22.41 -7.81 -9.12
CA LEU A 187 -23.50 -7.23 -9.91
C LEU A 187 -23.44 -5.70 -9.78
N LEU A 188 -22.90 -5.06 -10.82
CA LEU A 188 -22.81 -3.61 -10.86
C LEU A 188 -24.14 -3.00 -11.32
N SER A 189 -24.68 -2.08 -10.53
CA SER A 189 -25.84 -1.30 -10.94
C SER A 189 -25.43 -0.18 -11.90
N ALA A 190 -26.37 0.38 -12.64
CA ALA A 190 -26.13 1.54 -13.49
C ALA A 190 -25.58 2.76 -12.69
N LYS A 191 -25.90 2.87 -11.40
CA LYS A 191 -25.34 3.88 -10.51
C LYS A 191 -23.85 3.62 -10.26
N ASP A 192 -23.47 2.36 -10.04
CA ASP A 192 -22.08 1.97 -9.79
C ASP A 192 -21.22 2.25 -11.03
N GLU A 193 -21.72 1.91 -12.22
CA GLU A 193 -21.03 2.21 -13.48
C GLU A 193 -20.74 3.70 -13.65
N VAL A 194 -21.69 4.56 -13.28
CA VAL A 194 -21.51 6.02 -13.37
C VAL A 194 -20.45 6.53 -12.38
N VAL A 195 -20.52 6.10 -11.11
CA VAL A 195 -19.55 6.59 -10.11
C VAL A 195 -18.15 6.03 -10.36
N LEU A 196 -18.03 4.79 -10.81
CA LEU A 196 -16.76 4.18 -11.22
C LEU A 196 -16.14 4.90 -12.42
N LYS A 197 -16.97 5.29 -13.41
CA LYS A 197 -16.51 6.08 -14.54
C LYS A 197 -16.00 7.47 -14.09
N ILE A 198 -16.72 8.16 -13.22
CA ILE A 198 -16.28 9.45 -12.68
C ILE A 198 -14.94 9.30 -11.96
N LYS A 199 -14.78 8.24 -11.18
CA LYS A 199 -13.53 7.91 -10.46
C LYS A 199 -12.38 7.66 -11.44
N GLN A 200 -12.61 6.87 -12.49
CA GLN A 200 -11.60 6.60 -13.51
C GLN A 200 -11.20 7.88 -14.28
N ASP A 201 -12.17 8.72 -14.65
CA ASP A 201 -11.91 10.00 -15.30
C ASP A 201 -11.09 10.96 -14.38
N GLU A 202 -11.26 10.88 -13.06
CA GLU A 202 -10.46 11.62 -12.09
C GLU A 202 -9.02 11.10 -12.05
N ILE A 203 -8.83 9.77 -11.99
CA ILE A 203 -7.51 9.14 -11.99
C ILE A 203 -6.76 9.49 -13.28
N ASP A 204 -7.40 9.37 -14.42
CA ASP A 204 -6.78 9.65 -15.72
C ASP A 204 -6.32 11.11 -15.83
N ARG A 205 -7.16 12.07 -15.42
CA ARG A 205 -6.78 13.50 -15.38
C ARG A 205 -5.61 13.75 -14.42
N TYR A 206 -5.64 13.14 -13.24
CA TYR A 206 -4.54 13.28 -12.29
C TYR A 206 -3.22 12.75 -12.86
N ILE A 207 -3.25 11.59 -13.54
CA ILE A 207 -2.05 11.02 -14.18
C ILE A 207 -1.53 11.94 -15.28
N GLU A 208 -2.40 12.51 -16.11
CA GLU A 208 -2.01 13.47 -17.16
C GLU A 208 -1.34 14.72 -16.56
N GLU A 209 -1.94 15.33 -15.54
CA GLU A 209 -1.37 16.49 -14.83
C GLU A 209 0.01 16.15 -14.21
N LYS A 210 0.16 14.98 -13.62
CA LYS A 210 1.43 14.54 -13.03
C LYS A 210 2.49 14.21 -14.07
N ASN A 211 2.08 13.67 -15.21
CA ASN A 211 2.97 13.43 -16.35
C ASN A 211 3.59 14.71 -16.89
N GLU A 212 2.81 15.81 -16.98
CA GLU A 212 3.31 17.12 -17.42
C GLU A 212 4.36 17.72 -16.45
N THR A 213 4.29 17.38 -15.17
CA THR A 213 5.17 17.92 -14.12
C THR A 213 6.31 16.98 -13.73
N MET A 214 6.32 15.75 -14.27
CA MET A 214 7.39 14.79 -14.02
C MET A 214 8.72 15.30 -14.61
N PHE A 215 9.79 15.14 -13.86
CA PHE A 215 11.15 15.39 -14.34
C PHE A 215 12.03 14.16 -14.12
N THR A 216 13.05 13.99 -14.92
CA THR A 216 13.95 12.85 -14.85
C THR A 216 15.32 13.26 -14.27
N SER A 217 15.88 12.40 -13.44
CA SER A 217 17.24 12.56 -12.91
C SER A 217 17.85 11.22 -12.57
N PRO A 218 19.17 11.06 -12.63
CA PRO A 218 19.84 9.84 -12.13
C PRO A 218 19.61 9.66 -10.62
N MET A 219 19.25 8.45 -10.21
CA MET A 219 19.11 8.03 -8.83
C MET A 219 19.53 6.55 -8.69
N CYS A 220 20.39 6.22 -7.74
CA CYS A 220 20.87 4.84 -7.52
C CYS A 220 21.49 4.19 -8.76
N GLY A 221 22.13 4.98 -9.64
CA GLY A 221 22.73 4.49 -10.89
C GLY A 221 21.73 4.17 -12.00
N LYS A 222 20.47 4.56 -11.86
CA LYS A 222 19.35 4.34 -12.78
C LYS A 222 18.69 5.68 -13.16
N VAL A 223 17.91 5.69 -14.23
CA VAL A 223 17.12 6.87 -14.64
C VAL A 223 15.79 6.86 -13.91
N CYS A 224 15.57 7.83 -13.02
CA CYS A 224 14.35 7.95 -12.23
C CYS A 224 13.47 9.09 -12.76
N GLY A 225 12.16 8.83 -12.91
CA GLY A 225 11.13 9.86 -13.05
C GLY A 225 10.67 10.31 -11.67
N PHE A 226 10.77 11.61 -11.37
CA PHE A 226 10.33 12.19 -10.10
C PHE A 226 9.03 12.97 -10.29
N VAL A 227 8.08 12.73 -9.40
CA VAL A 227 6.81 13.45 -9.37
C VAL A 227 6.32 13.65 -7.95
N PHE A 228 5.71 14.80 -7.66
CA PHE A 228 5.02 15.03 -6.39
C PHE A 228 3.59 14.51 -6.49
N ALA A 229 3.26 13.53 -5.66
CA ALA A 229 1.96 12.87 -5.69
C ALA A 229 1.58 12.32 -4.32
N ASP A 230 0.32 12.47 -3.97
CA ASP A 230 -0.30 12.12 -2.68
C ASP A 230 -1.42 11.07 -2.81
N ARG A 231 -1.80 10.70 -4.03
CA ARG A 231 -2.90 9.75 -4.29
C ARG A 231 -2.69 8.97 -5.58
N PHE A 232 -3.43 7.87 -5.74
CA PHE A 232 -3.38 6.99 -6.92
C PHE A 232 -1.97 6.49 -7.24
N VAL A 233 -1.14 6.29 -6.20
CA VAL A 233 0.31 6.04 -6.35
C VAL A 233 0.60 4.80 -7.20
N SER A 234 -0.23 3.76 -7.07
CA SER A 234 -0.03 2.52 -7.81
C SER A 234 -0.33 2.70 -9.29
N GLU A 235 -1.48 3.27 -9.63
CA GLU A 235 -1.88 3.54 -11.03
C GLU A 235 -0.96 4.58 -11.67
N LEU A 236 -0.68 5.67 -10.95
CA LEU A 236 0.20 6.74 -11.43
C LEU A 236 1.58 6.19 -11.79
N GLY A 237 2.22 5.49 -10.85
CA GLY A 237 3.57 4.99 -11.05
C GLY A 237 3.66 3.98 -12.20
N ASN A 238 2.72 3.04 -12.27
CA ASN A 238 2.66 2.06 -13.37
C ASN A 238 2.38 2.73 -14.73
N ARG A 239 1.45 3.69 -14.78
CA ARG A 239 1.14 4.43 -16.03
C ARG A 239 2.34 5.23 -16.49
N LEU A 240 2.99 5.98 -15.62
CA LEU A 240 4.17 6.77 -15.96
C LEU A 240 5.32 5.90 -16.45
N CYS A 241 5.60 4.74 -15.82
CA CYS A 241 6.60 3.80 -16.30
C CYS A 241 6.27 3.24 -17.70
N LYS A 242 4.98 2.98 -18.00
CA LYS A 242 4.55 2.51 -19.33
C LYS A 242 4.63 3.62 -20.39
N MET A 243 4.32 4.87 -20.03
CA MET A 243 4.37 6.03 -20.92
C MET A 243 5.82 6.46 -21.24
N HIS A 244 6.75 6.20 -20.32
CA HIS A 244 8.15 6.61 -20.41
C HIS A 244 9.11 5.40 -20.33
N PRO A 245 9.23 4.59 -21.40
CA PRO A 245 10.08 3.40 -21.40
C PRO A 245 11.57 3.70 -21.21
N GLU A 246 11.99 4.96 -21.39
CA GLU A 246 13.35 5.44 -21.17
C GLU A 246 13.75 5.55 -19.70
N ILE A 247 12.77 5.60 -18.78
CA ILE A 247 13.04 5.61 -17.32
C ILE A 247 13.09 4.18 -16.78
N ASP A 248 13.83 4.00 -15.72
CA ASP A 248 13.96 2.72 -15.03
C ASP A 248 12.88 2.53 -13.97
N PHE A 249 12.51 3.60 -13.27
CA PHE A 249 11.45 3.61 -12.27
C PHE A 249 10.94 5.03 -12.02
N VAL A 250 9.80 5.12 -11.33
CA VAL A 250 9.21 6.39 -10.86
C VAL A 250 9.29 6.48 -9.36
N ALA A 251 9.69 7.64 -8.83
CA ALA A 251 9.62 8.03 -7.44
C ALA A 251 8.52 9.08 -7.25
N MET A 252 7.48 8.71 -6.54
CA MET A 252 6.35 9.57 -6.19
C MET A 252 6.53 10.07 -4.76
N ILE A 253 6.69 11.39 -4.62
CA ILE A 253 7.02 12.03 -3.35
C ILE A 253 5.75 12.65 -2.77
N ASP A 254 5.33 12.12 -1.64
CA ASP A 254 4.29 12.73 -0.80
C ASP A 254 4.96 13.55 0.30
N ILE A 255 4.89 14.89 0.14
CA ILE A 255 5.46 15.82 1.12
C ILE A 255 4.66 15.82 2.43
N ASP A 256 3.34 15.66 2.35
CA ASP A 256 2.48 15.70 3.53
C ASP A 256 2.58 14.42 4.36
N GLY A 257 2.61 13.26 3.72
CA GLY A 257 2.85 11.97 4.35
C GLY A 257 4.31 11.72 4.72
N CYS A 258 5.26 12.54 4.23
CA CYS A 258 6.71 12.31 4.38
C CYS A 258 7.17 10.95 3.82
N THR A 259 6.56 10.50 2.72
CA THR A 259 6.84 9.20 2.10
C THR A 259 7.30 9.36 0.65
N VAL A 260 8.03 8.35 0.17
CA VAL A 260 8.37 8.19 -1.24
C VAL A 260 7.95 6.79 -1.66
N SER A 261 7.06 6.71 -2.64
CA SER A 261 6.66 5.45 -3.24
C SER A 261 7.37 5.23 -4.57
N TYR A 262 7.87 4.02 -4.79
CA TYR A 262 8.59 3.64 -5.99
C TYR A 262 7.80 2.61 -6.80
N ARG A 263 7.77 2.76 -8.13
CA ARG A 263 7.16 1.79 -9.05
C ARG A 263 8.06 1.57 -10.26
N THR A 264 8.12 0.33 -10.74
CA THR A 264 8.80 -0.05 -11.99
C THR A 264 8.03 -1.14 -12.73
N VAL A 265 8.15 -1.14 -14.04
CA VAL A 265 7.69 -2.22 -14.91
C VAL A 265 8.87 -3.03 -15.52
N LYS A 266 10.11 -2.67 -15.16
CA LYS A 266 11.33 -3.35 -15.64
C LYS A 266 11.56 -4.64 -14.84
N GLU A 267 11.79 -5.76 -15.53
CA GLU A 267 11.97 -7.07 -14.89
C GLU A 267 13.30 -7.23 -14.14
N ASP A 268 14.32 -6.49 -14.55
CA ASP A 268 15.68 -6.52 -14.02
C ASP A 268 15.92 -5.58 -12.83
N ILE A 269 14.86 -4.99 -12.27
CA ILE A 269 14.93 -4.05 -11.14
C ILE A 269 14.17 -4.60 -9.95
N ASP A 270 14.85 -4.67 -8.79
CA ASP A 270 14.25 -4.93 -7.49
C ASP A 270 14.23 -3.63 -6.66
N LEU A 271 13.08 -2.93 -6.69
CA LEU A 271 12.94 -1.64 -6.00
C LEU A 271 13.15 -1.75 -4.48
N GLY A 272 12.75 -2.86 -3.89
CA GLY A 272 12.95 -3.08 -2.46
C GLY A 272 14.43 -3.10 -2.08
N LYS A 273 15.24 -3.87 -2.83
CA LYS A 273 16.69 -4.03 -2.59
C LYS A 273 17.52 -2.91 -3.18
N ASP A 274 17.26 -2.55 -4.46
CA ASP A 274 18.13 -1.66 -5.23
C ASP A 274 17.91 -0.17 -4.91
N VAL A 275 16.73 0.17 -4.38
CA VAL A 275 16.32 1.57 -4.17
C VAL A 275 15.87 1.82 -2.72
N ALA A 276 14.73 1.27 -2.30
CA ALA A 276 14.10 1.63 -1.03
C ALA A 276 14.99 1.32 0.18
N SER A 277 15.70 0.19 0.18
CA SER A 277 16.62 -0.19 1.27
C SER A 277 17.73 0.84 1.51
N LEU A 278 18.17 1.57 0.48
CA LEU A 278 19.20 2.62 0.59
C LEU A 278 18.69 3.86 1.35
N PHE A 279 17.37 4.00 1.48
CA PHE A 279 16.70 5.09 2.18
C PHE A 279 15.97 4.61 3.45
N GLY A 280 16.34 3.43 3.96
CA GLY A 280 15.73 2.88 5.18
C GLY A 280 14.32 2.31 4.98
N GLY A 281 13.90 2.14 3.73
CA GLY A 281 12.62 1.57 3.36
C GLY A 281 12.71 0.12 2.90
N GLY A 282 11.66 -0.35 2.22
CA GLY A 282 11.56 -1.71 1.71
C GLY A 282 10.36 -1.90 0.79
N GLY A 283 10.05 -3.15 0.49
CA GLY A 283 8.89 -3.53 -0.33
C GLY A 283 9.21 -4.64 -1.33
N HIS A 284 8.33 -4.78 -2.30
CA HIS A 284 8.44 -5.75 -3.38
C HIS A 284 9.35 -5.26 -4.53
N PRO A 285 9.83 -6.17 -5.39
CA PRO A 285 10.65 -5.77 -6.54
C PRO A 285 10.01 -4.72 -7.45
N LYS A 286 8.69 -4.72 -7.63
CA LYS A 286 7.96 -3.78 -8.51
C LYS A 286 7.32 -2.60 -7.78
N ALA A 287 7.18 -2.67 -6.45
CA ALA A 287 6.53 -1.67 -5.63
C ALA A 287 7.20 -1.61 -4.26
N ALA A 288 7.81 -0.47 -3.95
CA ALA A 288 8.52 -0.26 -2.70
C ALA A 288 8.28 1.15 -2.19
N GLY A 289 8.68 1.43 -0.95
CA GLY A 289 8.55 2.75 -0.35
C GLY A 289 9.64 3.03 0.66
N SER A 290 9.81 4.29 0.98
CA SER A 290 10.65 4.77 2.07
C SER A 290 10.05 6.01 2.70
N GLU A 291 10.45 6.31 3.93
CA GLU A 291 10.03 7.50 4.65
C GLU A 291 11.16 8.51 4.75
N PHE A 292 10.81 9.77 4.91
CA PHE A 292 11.78 10.81 5.23
C PHE A 292 11.34 11.64 6.44
N SER A 293 12.33 12.18 7.16
CA SER A 293 12.07 12.95 8.37
C SER A 293 11.26 14.22 8.11
N GLN A 294 10.30 14.54 8.99
CA GLN A 294 9.57 15.80 8.98
C GLN A 294 10.51 17.04 9.02
N ASN A 295 11.73 16.91 9.54
CA ASN A 295 12.74 17.96 9.47
C ASN A 295 13.12 18.33 8.02
N ILE A 296 13.02 17.39 7.07
CA ILE A 296 13.24 17.66 5.63
C ILE A 296 12.13 18.54 5.09
N LYS A 297 10.87 18.24 5.44
CA LYS A 297 9.69 19.06 5.11
C LYS A 297 9.90 20.51 5.58
N LEU A 298 10.32 20.72 6.83
CA LEU A 298 10.59 22.06 7.36
C LEU A 298 11.75 22.76 6.65
N LYS A 299 12.82 22.03 6.27
CA LYS A 299 13.93 22.61 5.49
C LYS A 299 13.48 23.05 4.11
N VAL A 300 12.71 22.21 3.39
CA VAL A 300 12.18 22.56 2.06
C VAL A 300 11.30 23.80 2.15
N ILE A 301 10.40 23.89 3.13
CA ILE A 301 9.58 25.09 3.38
C ILE A 301 10.47 26.30 3.66
N GLY A 302 11.48 26.14 4.50
CA GLY A 302 12.47 27.20 4.81
C GLY A 302 13.16 27.70 3.54
N GLU A 303 13.69 26.81 2.71
CA GLU A 303 14.35 27.19 1.45
C GLU A 303 13.40 27.88 0.46
N ILE A 304 12.15 27.42 0.34
CA ILE A 304 11.13 28.06 -0.50
C ILE A 304 10.85 29.49 -0.01
N LEU A 305 10.72 29.69 1.30
CA LEU A 305 10.47 31.01 1.89
C LEU A 305 11.71 31.89 1.83
N ASP A 306 12.88 31.37 2.17
CA ASP A 306 14.15 32.10 2.15
C ASP A 306 14.58 32.48 0.72
N SER A 307 14.31 31.67 -0.29
CA SER A 307 14.58 31.99 -1.68
C SER A 307 13.83 33.24 -2.17
N ARG A 308 12.65 33.51 -1.60
CA ARG A 308 11.90 34.75 -1.84
C ARG A 308 12.45 35.94 -1.00
N MET A 309 13.00 35.67 0.19
CA MET A 309 13.58 36.70 1.05
C MET A 309 15.02 37.06 0.62
N GLU A 310 15.85 36.08 0.21
CA GLU A 310 17.18 36.32 -0.32
C GLU A 310 17.21 37.22 -1.54
N SER A 311 16.19 37.20 -2.40
CA SER A 311 16.15 38.09 -3.56
C SER A 311 16.17 39.58 -3.15
N ASN A 312 15.66 39.95 -2.00
CA ASN A 312 15.61 41.36 -1.53
C ASN A 312 16.63 41.63 -0.40
N TYR A 313 16.83 40.73 0.54
CA TYR A 313 17.67 40.97 1.73
C TYR A 313 19.17 40.71 1.43
N VAL A 314 19.47 39.62 0.75
CA VAL A 314 20.86 39.28 0.35
C VAL A 314 21.37 40.24 -0.71
N ARG A 315 20.53 40.69 -1.65
CA ARG A 315 20.90 41.80 -2.59
C ARG A 315 21.20 43.08 -1.82
N LYS A 316 20.45 43.39 -0.76
CA LYS A 316 20.65 44.55 0.09
C LYS A 316 21.93 44.43 0.91
N ILE A 317 22.18 43.24 1.53
CA ILE A 317 23.42 42.97 2.29
C ILE A 317 24.63 42.90 1.37
N LYS A 318 24.56 42.21 0.22
CA LYS A 318 25.66 42.19 -0.77
C LYS A 318 25.98 43.60 -1.32
N ARG A 319 24.96 44.47 -1.42
CA ARG A 319 25.14 45.88 -1.82
C ARG A 319 25.78 46.71 -0.73
N ILE A 320 25.43 46.49 0.53
CA ILE A 320 26.03 47.11 1.71
C ILE A 320 27.49 46.64 1.89
N TYR A 321 27.72 45.33 1.77
CA TYR A 321 29.09 44.76 1.88
C TYR A 321 30.04 45.27 0.78
N ARG A 322 29.54 45.39 -0.48
CA ARG A 322 30.32 45.99 -1.57
C ARG A 322 30.66 47.47 -1.30
N ARG A 323 29.73 48.24 -0.73
CA ARG A 323 29.94 49.65 -0.38
C ARG A 323 31.00 49.78 0.76
N ILE A 324 30.90 48.94 1.79
CA ILE A 324 31.86 48.91 2.89
C ILE A 324 33.27 48.52 2.37
N LYS A 325 33.35 47.49 1.53
CA LYS A 325 34.62 47.06 0.93
C LYS A 325 35.25 48.13 0.06
N GLN A 326 34.47 48.88 -0.72
CA GLN A 326 34.94 50.00 -1.49
C GLN A 326 35.43 51.17 -0.59
N HIS A 327 34.72 51.46 0.49
CA HIS A 327 35.13 52.51 1.44
C HIS A 327 36.40 52.13 2.17
N CYS A 328 36.56 50.86 2.59
CA CYS A 328 37.78 50.40 3.22
C CYS A 328 39.01 50.45 2.29
N ILE A 329 38.79 50.09 1.00
CA ILE A 329 39.88 50.19 0.00
C ILE A 329 40.27 51.66 -0.26
N LEU A 330 39.30 52.58 -0.36
CA LEU A 330 39.55 54.01 -0.53
C LEU A 330 40.14 54.67 0.70
N TRP A 331 39.80 54.18 1.90
CA TRP A 331 40.40 54.65 3.15
C TRP A 331 41.86 54.16 3.30
N TRP A 332 42.12 52.91 2.93
CA TRP A 332 43.49 52.35 2.96
C TRP A 332 44.42 53.00 1.95
N SER A 333 43.93 53.35 0.76
CA SER A 333 44.70 54.09 -0.25
C SER A 333 44.98 55.56 0.13
N ARG A 334 44.22 56.14 1.08
CA ARG A 334 44.44 57.49 1.62
C ARG A 334 45.36 57.49 2.85
N CYS A 335 45.61 56.34 3.49
CA CYS A 335 46.49 56.21 4.63
C CYS A 335 47.92 55.79 4.24
N ILE A 336 48.18 55.49 2.98
CA ILE A 336 49.47 55.03 2.44
C ILE A 336 50.17 56.13 1.58
N ASN A 337 49.47 57.25 1.27
CA ASN A 337 50.01 58.46 0.65
C ASN A 337 50.02 59.55 1.71
#